data_d2a6791697565d8043c3b04d150f1c7d
#
_entry.id   d2a6791697565d8043c3b04d150f1c7d
#
_cell.length_a   1.000
_cell.length_b   1.000
_cell.length_c   1.000
_cell.angle_alpha   90.00
_cell.angle_beta   90.00
_cell.angle_gamma   90.00
#
_symmetry.space_group_name_H-M   'P 1'
#
loop_
_entity.id
_entity.type
_entity.pdbx_description
1 polymer ?
#
loop_
_entity_poly.entity_id
_entity_poly.type
_entity_poly.pdbx_seq_one_letter_code
_entity_poly.pdbx_strand_id
1 'polypeptide(L)'
;INTKNNLISTHKKDTEDWNITLVNTGENTMTGGRILKIKDYVDQDFCLTYGDGLSNVNIKELIKFHRKNKKLATVTVVKPNARFGSVKINKNNSVSSFMEKNNEHVQWVNGGFFVLNKKIFKYLKNDNTIWEQDPLKKLSKDGQLVAYKHNKFWQPMDTLREKEYLEELYLSNKAPWKVW
;
A
#
# COMPACT_ATOMS: atom_id res chain seq x y z
N ILE A 1 5.59 23.86 -14.28
CA ILE A 1 6.69 23.07 -14.89
C ILE A 1 6.83 23.52 -16.33
N ASN A 2 8.03 23.91 -16.71
CA ASN A 2 8.36 24.17 -18.11
C ASN A 2 9.18 22.99 -18.65
N THR A 3 8.54 22.15 -19.45
CA THR A 3 9.15 20.91 -19.95
C THR A 3 10.23 21.11 -21.00
N LYS A 4 10.29 22.31 -21.63
CA LYS A 4 11.27 22.64 -22.67
C LYS A 4 12.68 22.87 -22.10
N ASN A 5 12.76 23.40 -20.88
CA ASN A 5 14.04 23.71 -20.22
C ASN A 5 14.19 23.08 -18.84
N ASN A 6 13.34 22.13 -18.49
CA ASN A 6 13.30 21.40 -17.21
C ASN A 6 13.21 22.33 -15.98
N LEU A 7 12.64 23.53 -16.14
CA LEU A 7 12.47 24.46 -15.04
C LEU A 7 11.19 24.19 -14.28
N ILE A 8 11.29 24.09 -12.96
CA ILE A 8 10.18 24.01 -12.03
C ILE A 8 10.19 25.29 -11.20
N SER A 9 9.09 26.04 -11.25
CA SER A 9 8.89 27.18 -10.33
C SER A 9 7.78 26.84 -9.34
N THR A 10 8.07 27.05 -8.05
CA THR A 10 7.09 26.92 -6.96
C THR A 10 6.55 28.31 -6.63
N HIS A 11 5.22 28.43 -6.64
CA HIS A 11 4.53 29.70 -6.37
C HIS A 11 4.18 29.89 -4.89
N LYS A 12 4.33 28.86 -4.06
CA LYS A 12 4.18 28.92 -2.59
C LYS A 12 5.47 28.54 -1.92
N LYS A 13 5.82 29.24 -0.83
CA LYS A 13 7.04 28.97 -0.03
C LYS A 13 6.84 27.91 1.07
N ASP A 14 5.62 27.44 1.28
CA ASP A 14 5.27 26.48 2.34
C ASP A 14 5.37 25.05 1.82
N THR A 15 6.50 24.70 1.20
CA THR A 15 6.77 23.34 0.70
C THR A 15 7.79 22.67 1.60
N GLU A 16 7.53 21.42 1.91
CA GLU A 16 8.50 20.52 2.57
C GLU A 16 9.78 20.43 1.73
N ASP A 17 10.92 20.27 2.37
CA ASP A 17 12.23 20.08 1.71
C ASP A 17 12.37 18.64 1.21
N TRP A 18 11.65 18.32 0.14
CA TRP A 18 11.65 16.99 -0.48
C TRP A 18 12.50 16.95 -1.74
N ASN A 19 13.33 15.92 -1.84
CA ASN A 19 13.95 15.53 -3.09
C ASN A 19 13.06 14.56 -3.84
N ILE A 20 12.46 14.99 -4.96
CA ILE A 20 11.52 14.19 -5.74
C ILE A 20 12.18 13.77 -7.05
N THR A 21 12.22 12.44 -7.29
CA THR A 21 12.65 11.87 -8.57
C THR A 21 11.44 11.29 -9.30
N LEU A 22 11.16 11.81 -10.49
CA LEU A 22 10.11 11.29 -11.38
C LEU A 22 10.74 10.39 -12.43
N VAL A 23 10.38 9.10 -12.39
CA VAL A 23 10.91 8.09 -13.32
C VAL A 23 9.82 7.71 -14.32
N ASN A 24 10.08 7.89 -15.62
CA ASN A 24 9.20 7.36 -16.65
C ASN A 24 9.32 5.84 -16.70
N THR A 25 8.31 5.15 -16.20
CA THR A 25 8.27 3.68 -16.16
C THR A 25 7.56 3.06 -17.37
N GLY A 26 7.05 3.87 -18.30
CA GLY A 26 6.29 3.42 -19.47
C GLY A 26 4.79 3.25 -19.18
N GLU A 27 3.97 3.46 -20.20
CA GLU A 27 2.52 3.48 -20.08
C GLU A 27 1.95 2.10 -19.71
N ASN A 28 2.39 1.06 -20.42
CA ASN A 28 1.86 -0.31 -20.29
C ASN A 28 2.62 -1.19 -19.28
N THR A 29 3.50 -0.60 -18.48
CA THR A 29 4.29 -1.34 -17.48
C THR A 29 3.44 -1.66 -16.26
N MET A 30 3.43 -2.93 -15.85
CA MET A 30 2.72 -3.40 -14.66
C MET A 30 3.45 -3.03 -13.35
N THR A 31 2.78 -3.21 -12.20
CA THR A 31 3.25 -2.75 -10.87
C THR A 31 4.66 -3.24 -10.53
N GLY A 32 4.98 -4.51 -10.74
CA GLY A 32 6.32 -5.06 -10.52
C GLY A 32 7.35 -4.56 -11.51
N GLY A 33 6.96 -4.35 -12.78
CA GLY A 33 7.81 -3.74 -13.80
C GLY A 33 8.20 -2.31 -13.45
N ARG A 34 7.26 -1.52 -12.90
CA ARG A 34 7.53 -0.15 -12.42
C ARG A 34 8.53 -0.16 -11.27
N ILE A 35 8.36 -1.07 -10.32
CA ILE A 35 9.33 -1.28 -9.23
C ILE A 35 10.70 -1.65 -9.80
N LEU A 36 10.78 -2.52 -10.79
CA LEU A 36 12.05 -2.91 -11.41
C LEU A 36 12.81 -1.71 -11.99
N LYS A 37 12.10 -0.78 -12.64
CA LYS A 37 12.71 0.41 -13.30
C LYS A 37 13.26 1.44 -12.32
N ILE A 38 12.86 1.41 -11.07
CA ILE A 38 13.41 2.31 -10.03
C ILE A 38 14.58 1.72 -9.24
N LYS A 39 15.11 0.56 -9.65
CA LYS A 39 16.17 -0.19 -8.94
C LYS A 39 17.39 0.66 -8.59
N ASP A 40 17.78 1.56 -9.49
CA ASP A 40 18.98 2.37 -9.32
C ASP A 40 18.74 3.67 -8.55
N TYR A 41 17.48 3.95 -8.21
CA TYR A 41 17.06 5.14 -7.45
C TYR A 41 16.75 4.84 -5.97
N VAL A 42 16.88 3.58 -5.55
CA VAL A 42 16.55 3.18 -4.17
C VAL A 42 17.78 2.59 -3.46
N ASP A 43 17.82 2.82 -2.15
CA ASP A 43 18.85 2.29 -1.27
C ASP A 43 18.65 0.81 -0.92
N GLN A 44 19.40 0.32 0.08
CA GLN A 44 19.39 -1.07 0.53
C GLN A 44 18.02 -1.50 1.04
N ASP A 45 17.39 -0.70 1.90
CA ASP A 45 16.02 -0.86 2.35
C ASP A 45 15.24 0.39 1.94
N PHE A 46 14.04 0.22 1.39
CA PHE A 46 13.18 1.31 0.97
C PHE A 46 11.72 1.05 1.29
N CYS A 47 10.95 2.12 1.44
CA CYS A 47 9.50 2.05 1.60
C CYS A 47 8.83 2.13 0.23
N LEU A 48 7.79 1.32 0.05
CA LEU A 48 6.92 1.35 -1.12
C LEU A 48 5.47 1.53 -0.66
N THR A 49 4.74 2.41 -1.34
CA THR A 49 3.30 2.57 -1.11
C THR A 49 2.54 2.69 -2.41
N TYR A 50 1.25 2.36 -2.37
CA TYR A 50 0.31 2.69 -3.43
C TYR A 50 -0.15 4.15 -3.30
N GLY A 51 -0.60 4.75 -4.42
CA GLY A 51 -0.97 6.17 -4.44
C GLY A 51 -2.40 6.45 -3.94
N ASP A 52 -3.20 5.42 -3.71
CA ASP A 52 -4.64 5.48 -3.43
C ASP A 52 -5.02 5.01 -2.01
N GLY A 53 -4.05 4.69 -1.16
CA GLY A 53 -4.29 4.25 0.22
C GLY A 53 -3.82 5.28 1.25
N LEU A 54 -4.73 5.73 2.13
CA LEU A 54 -4.40 6.57 3.27
C LEU A 54 -4.43 5.78 4.59
N SER A 55 -3.43 6.01 5.44
CA SER A 55 -3.32 5.33 6.73
C SER A 55 -2.53 6.15 7.74
N ASN A 56 -2.75 5.88 9.02
CA ASN A 56 -1.93 6.39 10.11
C ASN A 56 -0.89 5.36 10.58
N VAL A 57 -0.43 4.50 9.67
CA VAL A 57 0.63 3.54 9.96
C VAL A 57 1.91 4.26 10.41
N ASN A 58 2.48 3.82 11.51
CA ASN A 58 3.75 4.37 11.98
C ASN A 58 4.90 3.79 11.15
N ILE A 59 5.39 4.57 10.20
CA ILE A 59 6.46 4.15 9.27
C ILE A 59 7.77 3.83 10.02
N LYS A 60 8.11 4.56 11.09
CA LYS A 60 9.30 4.30 11.90
C LYS A 60 9.23 2.91 12.55
N GLU A 61 8.09 2.56 13.13
CA GLU A 61 7.89 1.24 13.73
C GLU A 61 7.81 0.13 12.66
N LEU A 62 7.24 0.40 11.49
CA LEU A 62 7.21 -0.53 10.36
C LEU A 62 8.65 -0.86 9.88
N ILE A 63 9.51 0.15 9.74
CA ILE A 63 10.93 -0.02 9.38
C ILE A 63 11.68 -0.82 10.46
N LYS A 64 11.46 -0.49 11.73
CA LYS A 64 12.03 -1.22 12.87
C LYS A 64 11.64 -2.70 12.85
N PHE A 65 10.35 -2.96 12.61
CA PHE A 65 9.82 -4.32 12.50
C PHE A 65 10.47 -5.08 11.34
N HIS A 66 10.60 -4.46 10.16
CA HIS A 66 11.27 -5.04 8.99
C HIS A 66 12.71 -5.46 9.33
N ARG A 67 13.49 -4.55 9.87
CA ARG A 67 14.90 -4.79 10.22
C ARG A 67 15.07 -5.89 11.28
N LYS A 68 14.17 -5.92 12.27
CA LYS A 68 14.17 -6.97 13.31
C LYS A 68 13.93 -8.36 12.72
N ASN A 69 13.03 -8.47 11.72
CA ASN A 69 12.68 -9.77 11.12
C ASN A 69 13.70 -10.24 10.09
N LYS A 70 14.61 -9.39 9.60
CA LYS A 70 15.67 -9.72 8.62
C LYS A 70 15.15 -10.44 7.38
N LYS A 71 13.95 -10.07 6.90
CA LYS A 71 13.33 -10.60 5.68
C LYS A 71 13.43 -9.60 4.53
N LEU A 72 13.23 -10.06 3.31
CA LEU A 72 13.35 -9.20 2.13
C LEU A 72 12.15 -8.27 1.94
N ALA A 73 10.98 -8.66 2.43
CA ALA A 73 9.77 -7.85 2.31
C ALA A 73 8.94 -7.91 3.59
N THR A 74 8.42 -6.74 3.99
CA THR A 74 7.39 -6.59 5.00
C THR A 74 6.19 -5.92 4.34
N VAL A 75 5.02 -6.51 4.47
CA VAL A 75 3.75 -5.93 4.03
C VAL A 75 2.93 -5.50 5.23
N THR A 76 2.42 -4.28 5.21
CA THR A 76 1.40 -3.87 6.17
C THR A 76 0.09 -4.52 5.80
N VAL A 77 -0.49 -5.27 6.74
CA VAL A 77 -1.79 -5.91 6.57
C VAL A 77 -2.83 -5.23 7.45
N VAL A 78 -4.03 -5.08 6.90
CA VAL A 78 -5.14 -4.37 7.53
C VAL A 78 -6.41 -5.23 7.49
N LYS A 79 -7.36 -4.92 8.35
CA LYS A 79 -8.73 -5.45 8.27
C LYS A 79 -9.64 -4.32 7.76
N PRO A 80 -10.05 -4.35 6.48
CA PRO A 80 -10.98 -3.34 5.97
C PRO A 80 -12.34 -3.46 6.68
N ASN A 81 -13.09 -2.36 6.72
CA ASN A 81 -14.46 -2.41 7.22
C ASN A 81 -15.31 -3.36 6.35
N ALA A 82 -16.13 -4.19 6.99
CA ALA A 82 -17.07 -5.05 6.28
C ALA A 82 -18.03 -4.20 5.43
N ARG A 83 -17.98 -4.39 4.12
CA ARG A 83 -18.86 -3.67 3.17
C ARG A 83 -20.26 -4.29 3.11
N PHE A 84 -20.38 -5.60 3.38
CA PHE A 84 -21.59 -6.38 3.22
C PHE A 84 -21.84 -7.24 4.46
N GLY A 85 -23.11 -7.59 4.68
CA GLY A 85 -23.48 -8.64 5.61
C GLY A 85 -22.99 -10.00 5.10
N SER A 86 -22.65 -10.90 6.01
CA SER A 86 -22.26 -12.27 5.69
C SER A 86 -23.40 -13.24 5.95
N VAL A 87 -23.52 -14.24 5.07
CA VAL A 87 -24.58 -15.27 5.13
C VAL A 87 -23.92 -16.64 5.15
N LYS A 88 -24.27 -17.46 6.14
CA LYS A 88 -23.86 -18.87 6.18
C LYS A 88 -24.97 -19.71 5.61
N ILE A 89 -24.69 -20.43 4.52
CA ILE A 89 -25.66 -21.24 3.78
C ILE A 89 -25.35 -22.71 4.00
N ASN A 90 -26.37 -23.51 4.30
CA ASN A 90 -26.30 -24.97 4.40
C ASN A 90 -26.41 -25.62 3.02
N LYS A 91 -26.11 -26.96 2.94
CA LYS A 91 -26.19 -27.73 1.68
C LYS A 91 -27.59 -27.74 1.03
N ASN A 92 -28.64 -27.52 1.80
CA ASN A 92 -30.03 -27.46 1.34
C ASN A 92 -30.51 -26.03 1.04
N ASN A 93 -29.58 -25.08 0.87
CA ASN A 93 -29.84 -23.67 0.63
C ASN A 93 -30.52 -22.91 1.79
N SER A 94 -30.68 -23.51 2.96
CA SER A 94 -31.17 -22.79 4.13
C SER A 94 -30.10 -21.91 4.70
N VAL A 95 -30.46 -20.71 5.18
CA VAL A 95 -29.58 -19.77 5.85
C VAL A 95 -29.49 -20.15 7.33
N SER A 96 -28.28 -20.55 7.76
CA SER A 96 -28.03 -20.89 9.17
C SER A 96 -27.57 -19.71 10.02
N SER A 97 -27.07 -18.66 9.39
CA SER A 97 -26.66 -17.43 10.09
C SER A 97 -26.65 -16.25 9.11
N PHE A 98 -27.11 -15.10 9.58
CA PHE A 98 -26.96 -13.80 8.91
C PHE A 98 -26.29 -12.84 9.88
N MET A 99 -25.21 -12.19 9.46
CA MET A 99 -24.49 -11.23 10.27
C MET A 99 -24.28 -9.94 9.45
N GLU A 100 -24.91 -8.86 9.88
CA GLU A 100 -24.76 -7.56 9.24
C GLU A 100 -23.39 -6.95 9.60
N LYS A 101 -22.60 -6.61 8.58
CA LYS A 101 -21.31 -5.85 8.67
C LYS A 101 -20.42 -6.23 9.86
N ASN A 102 -20.27 -7.51 10.15
CA ASN A 102 -19.41 -7.97 11.25
C ASN A 102 -17.94 -8.02 10.83
N ASN A 103 -17.10 -7.22 11.50
CA ASN A 103 -15.66 -7.15 11.26
C ASN A 103 -14.87 -8.32 11.85
N GLU A 104 -15.46 -9.19 12.66
CA GLU A 104 -14.74 -10.32 13.30
C GLU A 104 -14.21 -11.34 12.30
N HIS A 105 -14.95 -11.55 11.21
CA HIS A 105 -14.58 -12.50 10.15
C HIS A 105 -13.86 -11.87 8.97
N VAL A 106 -13.55 -10.58 9.02
CA VAL A 106 -12.81 -9.92 7.93
C VAL A 106 -11.38 -10.42 7.89
N GLN A 107 -10.98 -10.91 6.74
CA GLN A 107 -9.60 -11.38 6.51
C GLN A 107 -8.62 -10.20 6.47
N TRP A 108 -7.38 -10.48 6.84
CA TRP A 108 -6.28 -9.57 6.62
C TRP A 108 -6.03 -9.41 5.13
N VAL A 109 -5.96 -8.16 4.67
CA VAL A 109 -5.65 -7.82 3.28
C VAL A 109 -4.37 -6.99 3.19
N ASN A 110 -3.80 -6.91 2.00
CA ASN A 110 -2.69 -6.02 1.70
C ASN A 110 -3.12 -4.56 1.88
N GLY A 111 -2.47 -3.84 2.80
CA GLY A 111 -2.74 -2.43 3.09
C GLY A 111 -1.96 -1.45 2.20
N GLY A 112 -1.14 -1.93 1.26
CA GLY A 112 -0.44 -1.08 0.30
C GLY A 112 0.81 -0.38 0.81
N PHE A 113 1.25 -0.64 2.05
CA PHE A 113 2.49 -0.09 2.62
C PHE A 113 3.50 -1.21 2.85
N PHE A 114 4.69 -1.06 2.29
CA PHE A 114 5.74 -2.06 2.36
C PHE A 114 7.06 -1.45 2.83
N VAL A 115 7.90 -2.29 3.45
CA VAL A 115 9.35 -2.06 3.53
C VAL A 115 10.03 -3.20 2.81
N LEU A 116 10.90 -2.88 1.88
CA LEU A 116 11.52 -3.81 0.95
C LEU A 116 13.04 -3.67 1.01
N ASN A 117 13.74 -4.79 1.00
CA ASN A 117 15.19 -4.82 0.80
C ASN A 117 15.49 -4.88 -0.71
N LYS A 118 16.54 -4.22 -1.17
CA LYS A 118 16.96 -4.17 -2.59
C LYS A 118 17.09 -5.56 -3.24
N LYS A 119 17.33 -6.61 -2.47
CA LYS A 119 17.38 -8.00 -2.98
C LYS A 119 16.05 -8.51 -3.54
N ILE A 120 14.91 -7.79 -3.33
CA ILE A 120 13.62 -8.16 -3.94
C ILE A 120 13.65 -8.07 -5.46
N PHE A 121 14.54 -7.28 -6.04
CA PHE A 121 14.63 -7.12 -7.49
C PHE A 121 14.90 -8.44 -8.21
N LYS A 122 15.50 -9.44 -7.57
CA LYS A 122 15.67 -10.80 -8.15
C LYS A 122 14.34 -11.54 -8.39
N TYR A 123 13.23 -11.08 -7.80
CA TYR A 123 11.89 -11.63 -7.98
C TYR A 123 11.12 -10.94 -9.11
N LEU A 124 11.65 -9.83 -9.64
CA LEU A 124 11.04 -9.06 -10.72
C LEU A 124 11.71 -9.42 -12.04
N LYS A 125 10.94 -9.68 -13.11
CA LYS A 125 11.47 -10.20 -14.35
C LYS A 125 11.52 -9.17 -15.49
N ASN A 126 10.39 -8.49 -15.73
CA ASN A 126 10.18 -7.60 -16.86
C ASN A 126 8.97 -6.66 -16.62
N ASP A 127 8.63 -5.88 -17.62
CA ASP A 127 7.55 -4.89 -17.59
C ASP A 127 6.16 -5.50 -17.32
N ASN A 128 5.93 -6.76 -17.69
CA ASN A 128 4.66 -7.46 -17.45
C ASN A 128 4.55 -8.06 -16.03
N THR A 129 5.54 -7.87 -15.18
CA THR A 129 5.53 -8.39 -13.81
C THR A 129 4.50 -7.63 -12.97
N ILE A 130 3.54 -8.36 -12.40
CA ILE A 130 2.58 -7.83 -11.43
C ILE A 130 3.11 -8.14 -10.02
N TRP A 131 3.41 -7.09 -9.23
CA TRP A 131 4.01 -7.21 -7.90
C TRP A 131 3.21 -8.12 -6.96
N GLU A 132 1.89 -7.95 -6.98
CA GLU A 132 0.93 -8.62 -6.11
C GLU A 132 0.73 -10.12 -6.42
N GLN A 133 1.28 -10.59 -7.53
CA GLN A 133 1.15 -11.97 -7.99
C GLN A 133 2.43 -12.78 -7.72
N ASP A 134 3.17 -13.14 -8.79
CA ASP A 134 4.34 -14.01 -8.71
C ASP A 134 5.40 -13.55 -7.70
N PRO A 135 5.80 -12.26 -7.65
CA PRO A 135 6.82 -11.81 -6.72
C PRO A 135 6.43 -12.04 -5.26
N LEU A 136 5.24 -11.59 -4.83
CA LEU A 136 4.79 -11.78 -3.45
C LEU A 136 4.54 -13.25 -3.12
N LYS A 137 4.01 -14.05 -4.05
CA LYS A 137 3.83 -15.50 -3.87
C LYS A 137 5.17 -16.21 -3.66
N LYS A 138 6.19 -15.87 -4.47
CA LYS A 138 7.53 -16.44 -4.33
C LYS A 138 8.22 -16.00 -3.04
N LEU A 139 8.16 -14.70 -2.71
CA LEU A 139 8.68 -14.19 -1.44
C LEU A 139 8.04 -14.91 -0.24
N SER A 140 6.73 -15.16 -0.30
CA SER A 140 6.02 -15.92 0.74
C SER A 140 6.51 -17.37 0.81
N LYS A 141 6.59 -18.07 -0.33
CA LYS A 141 7.08 -19.46 -0.42
C LYS A 141 8.52 -19.61 0.09
N ASP A 142 9.37 -18.63 -0.19
CA ASP A 142 10.77 -18.59 0.24
C ASP A 142 10.92 -18.14 1.70
N GLY A 143 9.83 -17.90 2.43
CA GLY A 143 9.84 -17.40 3.80
C GLY A 143 10.48 -16.02 3.94
N GLN A 144 10.43 -15.19 2.89
CA GLN A 144 11.03 -13.87 2.81
C GLN A 144 10.01 -12.72 2.88
N LEU A 145 8.73 -13.03 3.12
CA LEU A 145 7.64 -12.07 3.32
C LEU A 145 7.12 -12.19 4.75
N VAL A 146 7.02 -11.06 5.46
CA VAL A 146 6.38 -10.97 6.78
C VAL A 146 5.29 -9.92 6.79
N ALA A 147 4.29 -10.11 7.65
CA ALA A 147 3.15 -9.22 7.79
C ALA A 147 3.29 -8.34 9.05
N TYR A 148 3.18 -7.02 8.85
CA TYR A 148 3.02 -6.04 9.92
C TYR A 148 1.53 -5.73 10.09
N LYS A 149 0.94 -6.14 11.21
CA LYS A 149 -0.49 -5.94 11.49
C LYS A 149 -0.77 -4.51 11.90
N HIS A 150 -1.63 -3.82 11.16
CA HIS A 150 -2.10 -2.47 11.46
C HIS A 150 -3.60 -2.51 11.75
N ASN A 151 -3.99 -2.18 12.98
CA ASN A 151 -5.37 -2.24 13.48
C ASN A 151 -6.01 -0.85 13.63
N LYS A 152 -5.37 0.19 13.09
CA LYS A 152 -5.85 1.56 13.18
C LYS A 152 -6.44 2.01 11.85
N PHE A 153 -6.49 3.31 11.61
CA PHE A 153 -7.08 3.87 10.42
C PHE A 153 -6.35 3.44 9.15
N TRP A 154 -7.10 2.91 8.21
CA TRP A 154 -6.71 2.66 6.84
C TRP A 154 -7.92 2.78 5.93
N GLN A 155 -7.80 3.51 4.83
CA GLN A 155 -8.87 3.73 3.87
C GLN A 155 -8.30 3.81 2.45
N PRO A 156 -8.73 2.95 1.51
CA PRO A 156 -8.44 3.14 0.09
C PRO A 156 -9.34 4.22 -0.50
N MET A 157 -8.94 4.77 -1.65
CA MET A 157 -9.68 5.78 -2.41
C MET A 157 -10.00 5.25 -3.82
N ASP A 158 -10.70 4.11 -3.88
CA ASP A 158 -11.06 3.43 -5.14
C ASP A 158 -12.36 3.95 -5.75
N THR A 159 -13.21 4.57 -4.95
CA THR A 159 -14.53 5.04 -5.34
C THR A 159 -14.74 6.51 -4.99
N LEU A 160 -15.68 7.18 -5.70
CA LEU A 160 -16.05 8.56 -5.40
C LEU A 160 -16.52 8.72 -3.94
N ARG A 161 -17.30 7.77 -3.43
CA ARG A 161 -17.75 7.78 -2.03
C ARG A 161 -16.58 7.75 -1.03
N GLU A 162 -15.55 6.98 -1.32
CA GLU A 162 -14.35 6.91 -0.48
C GLU A 162 -13.55 8.21 -0.54
N LYS A 163 -13.44 8.80 -1.71
CA LYS A 163 -12.84 10.13 -1.89
C LYS A 163 -13.59 11.20 -1.09
N GLU A 164 -14.92 11.26 -1.22
CA GLU A 164 -15.76 12.22 -0.47
C GLU A 164 -15.63 12.03 1.04
N TYR A 165 -15.63 10.79 1.52
CA TYR A 165 -15.40 10.48 2.94
C TYR A 165 -14.03 10.99 3.43
N LEU A 166 -12.97 10.78 2.66
CA LEU A 166 -11.63 11.25 3.02
C LEU A 166 -11.53 12.78 2.97
N GLU A 167 -12.18 13.44 2.00
CA GLU A 167 -12.27 14.90 1.94
C GLU A 167 -13.02 15.48 3.16
N GLU A 168 -14.14 14.88 3.56
CA GLU A 168 -14.88 15.28 4.75
C GLU A 168 -14.01 15.22 6.00
N LEU A 169 -13.29 14.10 6.19
CA LEU A 169 -12.36 13.97 7.33
C LEU A 169 -11.26 15.04 7.30
N TYR A 170 -10.73 15.36 6.12
CA TYR A 170 -9.70 16.37 5.98
C TYR A 170 -10.22 17.78 6.28
N LEU A 171 -11.34 18.16 5.68
CA LEU A 171 -11.96 19.48 5.84
C LEU A 171 -12.46 19.72 7.28
N SER A 172 -12.93 18.66 7.96
CA SER A 172 -13.35 18.73 9.36
C SER A 172 -12.21 18.67 10.39
N ASN A 173 -10.94 18.66 9.96
CA ASN A 173 -9.74 18.47 10.79
C ASN A 173 -9.76 17.17 11.62
N LYS A 174 -10.44 16.12 11.13
CA LYS A 174 -10.51 14.80 11.75
C LYS A 174 -9.70 13.73 11.00
N ALA A 175 -8.83 14.14 10.07
CA ALA A 175 -8.02 13.25 9.24
C ALA A 175 -7.00 12.45 10.07
N PRO A 176 -7.21 11.13 10.33
CA PRO A 176 -6.34 10.36 11.23
C PRO A 176 -4.93 10.12 10.68
N TRP A 177 -4.74 10.27 9.37
CA TRP A 177 -3.43 10.12 8.70
C TRP A 177 -2.57 11.39 8.82
N LYS A 178 -3.16 12.53 9.14
CA LYS A 178 -2.43 13.80 9.33
C LYS A 178 -1.86 13.83 10.74
N VAL A 179 -0.65 13.32 10.87
CA VAL A 179 0.07 13.17 12.17
C VAL A 179 1.15 14.22 12.41
N TRP A 180 1.19 15.27 11.58
CA TRP A 180 2.09 16.42 11.66
C TRP A 180 1.35 17.74 11.84
#